data_ce7aa6d4d9fa480a07a516e43a9f922e
#
_entry.id   ce7aa6d4d9fa480a07a516e43a9f922e
#
_cell.length_a   1.000
_cell.length_b   1.000
_cell.length_c   1.000
_cell.angle_alpha   90.00
_cell.angle_beta   90.00
_cell.angle_gamma   90.00
#
_symmetry.space_group_name_H-M   'P 1'
#
loop_
_entity.id
_entity.type
_entity.pdbx_description
1 polymer ?
#
loop_
_entity_poly.entity_id
_entity_poly.type
_entity_poly.pdbx_seq_one_letter_code
_entity_poly.pdbx_strand_id
1 'polypeptide(L)'
;MRQIKINSTTGSEIITTSDVKNFVRIDTSADDALIGTMITAARIAAENYMSRDIVAKTRTYYLPSVRFDLLIDVPFGPIASIQSVTGTIDNTALTYNVFGLDDKIVELIGEAVNVKINYTTAGMNDGLLKQALLMMVSTYYDNRTDYVTGTIVQDVPSSAQSILNGYKAMFV
;
A
#
# COMPACT_ATOMS: atom_id res chain seq x y z
N MET A 1 1.38 -10.49 -18.66
CA MET A 1 1.71 -10.36 -17.24
C MET A 1 0.95 -9.16 -16.68
N ARG A 2 0.25 -9.26 -15.54
CA ARG A 2 -0.40 -8.12 -14.87
C ARG A 2 0.67 -7.26 -14.19
N GLN A 3 0.49 -5.96 -14.19
CA GLN A 3 1.45 -5.02 -13.61
C GLN A 3 0.73 -3.91 -12.85
N ILE A 4 1.36 -3.42 -11.78
CA ILE A 4 0.84 -2.29 -11.00
C ILE A 4 1.95 -1.25 -10.90
N LYS A 5 1.62 0.00 -11.20
CA LYS A 5 2.53 1.14 -11.11
C LYS A 5 1.96 2.18 -10.16
N ILE A 6 2.79 2.71 -9.27
CA ILE A 6 2.50 3.91 -8.50
C ILE A 6 2.84 5.10 -9.39
N ASN A 7 1.87 5.97 -9.65
CA ASN A 7 2.07 7.19 -10.43
C ASN A 7 2.49 8.36 -9.53
N SER A 8 1.82 8.49 -8.38
CA SER A 8 2.14 9.49 -7.36
C SER A 8 1.67 9.04 -5.98
N THR A 9 2.31 9.58 -4.94
CA THR A 9 1.86 9.49 -3.55
C THR A 9 1.33 10.86 -3.16
N THR A 10 0.07 10.94 -2.74
CA THR A 10 -0.65 12.19 -2.47
C THR A 10 -0.97 12.40 -0.99
N GLY A 11 -0.94 11.33 -0.19
CA GLY A 11 -1.16 11.39 1.24
C GLY A 11 0.12 11.66 2.03
N SER A 12 -0.04 11.91 3.33
CA SER A 12 1.05 12.09 4.29
C SER A 12 1.25 10.83 5.12
N GLU A 13 2.44 10.68 5.71
CA GLU A 13 2.72 9.62 6.68
C GLU A 13 1.74 9.72 7.87
N ILE A 14 1.25 8.57 8.35
CA ILE A 14 0.28 8.51 9.46
C ILE A 14 0.93 8.58 10.84
N ILE A 15 2.25 8.41 10.93
CA ILE A 15 3.07 8.65 12.12
C ILE A 15 4.14 9.69 11.82
N THR A 16 4.52 10.45 12.83
CA THR A 16 5.52 11.51 12.74
C THR A 16 6.82 11.11 13.43
N THR A 17 7.91 11.82 13.14
CA THR A 17 9.18 11.67 13.86
C THR A 17 8.97 11.86 15.37
N SER A 18 8.11 12.81 15.78
CA SER A 18 7.78 13.02 17.20
C SER A 18 7.08 11.81 17.82
N ASP A 19 6.16 11.15 17.12
CA ASP A 19 5.49 9.94 17.62
C ASP A 19 6.50 8.82 17.85
N VAL A 20 7.45 8.63 16.91
CA VAL A 20 8.51 7.64 17.04
C VAL A 20 9.43 7.97 18.22
N LYS A 21 9.87 9.23 18.34
CA LYS A 21 10.74 9.67 19.44
C LYS A 21 10.07 9.44 20.80
N ASN A 22 8.80 9.75 20.92
CA ASN A 22 8.03 9.49 22.14
C ASN A 22 7.93 7.99 22.44
N PHE A 23 7.75 7.16 21.40
CA PHE A 23 7.63 5.71 21.55
C PHE A 23 8.93 5.04 21.98
N VAL A 24 10.08 5.44 21.38
CA VAL A 24 11.42 4.90 21.67
C VAL A 24 12.16 5.68 22.76
N ARG A 25 11.58 6.77 23.29
CA ARG A 25 12.14 7.63 24.33
C ARG A 25 13.47 8.28 23.93
N ILE A 26 13.48 8.95 22.77
CA ILE A 26 14.62 9.69 22.25
C ILE A 26 14.36 11.20 22.40
N ASP A 27 15.28 11.91 23.08
CA ASP A 27 15.15 13.35 23.33
C ASP A 27 15.97 14.21 22.34
N THR A 28 16.93 13.60 21.62
CA THR A 28 17.83 14.33 20.69
C THR A 28 17.24 14.41 19.30
N SER A 29 17.61 15.45 18.52
CA SER A 29 17.21 15.62 17.12
C SER A 29 18.25 15.08 16.13
N ALA A 30 19.35 14.48 16.63
CA ALA A 30 20.44 14.02 15.76
C ALA A 30 19.99 12.97 14.72
N ASP A 31 19.04 12.14 15.08
CA ASP A 31 18.56 11.03 14.24
C ASP A 31 17.24 11.34 13.50
N ASP A 32 16.72 12.57 13.55
CA ASP A 32 15.40 12.91 12.98
C ASP A 32 15.28 12.55 11.49
N ALA A 33 16.32 12.82 10.69
CA ALA A 33 16.32 12.47 9.27
C ALA A 33 16.32 10.95 9.03
N LEU A 34 17.06 10.20 9.85
CA LEU A 34 17.12 8.75 9.81
C LEU A 34 15.75 8.14 10.18
N ILE A 35 15.14 8.63 11.27
CA ILE A 35 13.79 8.22 11.70
C ILE A 35 12.77 8.46 10.57
N GLY A 36 12.83 9.61 9.90
CA GLY A 36 11.96 9.89 8.74
C GLY A 36 12.09 8.86 7.62
N THR A 37 13.31 8.44 7.33
CA THR A 37 13.57 7.36 6.35
C THR A 37 12.99 6.02 6.82
N MET A 38 13.16 5.69 8.10
CA MET A 38 12.63 4.44 8.69
C MET A 38 11.10 4.42 8.70
N ILE A 39 10.44 5.55 8.96
CA ILE A 39 8.96 5.68 8.85
C ILE A 39 8.50 5.31 7.45
N THR A 40 9.12 5.88 6.43
CA THR A 40 8.78 5.59 5.04
C THR A 40 9.03 4.13 4.68
N ALA A 41 10.16 3.56 5.11
CA ALA A 41 10.49 2.16 4.87
C ALA A 41 9.50 1.21 5.56
N ALA A 42 9.17 1.45 6.83
CA ALA A 42 8.18 0.66 7.58
C ALA A 42 6.80 0.70 6.91
N ARG A 43 6.36 1.88 6.47
CA ARG A 43 5.09 2.01 5.76
C ARG A 43 5.09 1.23 4.45
N ILE A 44 6.13 1.34 3.63
CA ILE A 44 6.22 0.60 2.35
C ILE A 44 6.21 -0.92 2.62
N ALA A 45 6.94 -1.40 3.61
CA ALA A 45 6.95 -2.81 3.99
C ALA A 45 5.56 -3.28 4.45
N ALA A 46 4.86 -2.50 5.28
CA ALA A 46 3.52 -2.80 5.75
C ALA A 46 2.50 -2.81 4.58
N GLU A 47 2.54 -1.83 3.68
CA GLU A 47 1.67 -1.75 2.49
C GLU A 47 1.86 -2.97 1.57
N ASN A 48 3.10 -3.36 1.32
CA ASN A 48 3.42 -4.54 0.52
C ASN A 48 2.93 -5.83 1.20
N TYR A 49 3.10 -5.92 2.52
CA TYR A 49 2.65 -7.08 3.30
C TYR A 49 1.14 -7.24 3.28
N MET A 50 0.40 -6.14 3.44
CA MET A 50 -1.07 -6.15 3.46
C MET A 50 -1.69 -6.15 2.07
N SER A 51 -0.95 -5.79 1.03
CA SER A 51 -1.48 -5.45 -0.31
C SER A 51 -2.54 -4.34 -0.25
N ARG A 52 -2.34 -3.36 0.64
CA ARG A 52 -3.22 -2.20 0.86
C ARG A 52 -2.39 -0.93 1.05
N ASP A 53 -2.91 0.21 0.60
CA ASP A 53 -2.26 1.50 0.77
C ASP A 53 -2.59 2.13 2.13
N ILE A 54 -1.58 2.43 2.93
CA ILE A 54 -1.70 3.23 4.15
C ILE A 54 -1.78 4.71 3.79
N VAL A 55 -1.01 5.14 2.80
CA VAL A 55 -0.97 6.51 2.32
C VAL A 55 -1.65 6.59 0.95
N ALA A 56 -2.50 7.61 0.77
CA ALA A 56 -3.23 7.79 -0.48
C ALA A 56 -2.28 7.91 -1.69
N LYS A 57 -2.60 7.19 -2.75
CA LYS A 57 -1.79 7.12 -3.98
C LYS A 57 -2.66 7.14 -5.23
N THR A 58 -2.03 7.53 -6.33
CA THR A 58 -2.57 7.30 -7.67
C THR A 58 -1.82 6.13 -8.28
N ARG A 59 -2.56 5.16 -8.80
CA ARG A 59 -2.00 3.93 -9.37
C ARG A 59 -2.54 3.65 -10.77
N THR A 60 -1.77 2.92 -11.54
CA THR A 60 -2.22 2.30 -12.80
C THR A 60 -2.10 0.79 -12.67
N TYR A 61 -3.21 0.09 -12.87
CA TYR A 61 -3.24 -1.36 -12.98
C TYR A 61 -3.35 -1.75 -14.45
N TYR A 62 -2.40 -2.54 -14.93
CA TYR A 62 -2.31 -3.01 -16.30
C TYR A 62 -2.69 -4.49 -16.41
N LEU A 63 -3.57 -4.79 -17.38
CA LEU A 63 -3.96 -6.14 -17.78
C LEU A 63 -3.74 -6.32 -19.29
N PRO A 64 -3.01 -7.38 -19.71
CA PRO A 64 -2.73 -7.59 -21.14
C PRO A 64 -3.99 -7.86 -21.95
N SER A 65 -4.97 -8.56 -21.39
CA SER A 65 -6.26 -8.82 -22.01
C SER A 65 -7.33 -9.07 -20.95
N VAL A 66 -8.55 -8.66 -21.24
CA VAL A 66 -9.74 -8.90 -20.43
C VAL A 66 -10.82 -9.47 -21.33
N ARG A 67 -11.41 -10.58 -20.91
CA ARG A 67 -12.53 -11.23 -21.59
C ARG A 67 -13.85 -10.60 -21.15
N PHE A 68 -14.87 -10.76 -21.98
CA PHE A 68 -16.23 -10.41 -21.65
C PHE A 68 -16.66 -11.05 -20.31
N ASP A 69 -17.44 -10.33 -19.50
CA ASP A 69 -17.94 -10.73 -18.18
C ASP A 69 -16.85 -11.02 -17.11
N LEU A 70 -15.62 -10.59 -17.32
CA LEU A 70 -14.60 -10.69 -16.27
C LEU A 70 -14.72 -9.54 -15.28
N LEU A 71 -14.97 -9.89 -14.02
CA LEU A 71 -14.88 -8.98 -12.89
C LEU A 71 -13.40 -8.80 -12.52
N ILE A 72 -12.94 -7.56 -12.50
CA ILE A 72 -11.55 -7.21 -12.23
C ILE A 72 -11.45 -6.60 -10.84
N ASP A 73 -10.89 -7.34 -9.89
CA ASP A 73 -10.56 -6.80 -8.58
C ASP A 73 -9.45 -5.76 -8.71
N VAL A 74 -9.71 -4.55 -8.21
CA VAL A 74 -8.71 -3.47 -8.22
C VAL A 74 -7.84 -3.60 -6.98
N PRO A 75 -6.52 -3.83 -7.13
CA PRO A 75 -5.63 -4.12 -6.02
C PRO A 75 -5.28 -2.86 -5.20
N PHE A 76 -4.72 -3.08 -4.00
CA PHE A 76 -4.25 -2.03 -3.10
C PHE A 76 -5.34 -1.07 -2.58
N GLY A 77 -6.53 -1.59 -2.27
CA GLY A 77 -7.56 -0.79 -1.57
C GLY A 77 -7.08 -0.16 -0.24
N PRO A 78 -7.89 0.69 0.37
CA PRO A 78 -9.22 1.12 -0.05
C PRO A 78 -9.19 2.05 -1.27
N ILE A 79 -10.08 1.80 -2.24
CA ILE A 79 -10.14 2.56 -3.49
C ILE A 79 -11.07 3.77 -3.34
N ALA A 80 -10.51 4.97 -3.47
CA ALA A 80 -11.29 6.20 -3.42
C ALA A 80 -12.11 6.39 -4.70
N SER A 81 -11.46 6.27 -5.88
CA SER A 81 -12.14 6.41 -7.16
C SER A 81 -11.41 5.71 -8.30
N ILE A 82 -12.16 5.23 -9.29
CA ILE A 82 -11.64 4.84 -10.60
C ILE A 82 -11.66 6.10 -11.48
N GLN A 83 -10.50 6.53 -11.94
CA GLN A 83 -10.35 7.76 -12.72
C GLN A 83 -10.58 7.55 -14.21
N SER A 84 -10.04 6.46 -14.76
CA SER A 84 -10.22 6.09 -16.15
C SER A 84 -9.91 4.61 -16.37
N VAL A 85 -10.60 4.04 -17.34
CA VAL A 85 -10.30 2.71 -17.88
C VAL A 85 -10.09 2.87 -19.37
N THR A 86 -8.91 2.53 -19.83
CA THR A 86 -8.53 2.62 -21.25
C THR A 86 -8.02 1.27 -21.73
N GLY A 87 -8.17 1.02 -23.02
CA GLY A 87 -7.71 -0.22 -23.63
C GLY A 87 -7.26 0.00 -25.06
N THR A 88 -6.93 -1.09 -25.74
CA THR A 88 -6.38 -1.10 -27.10
C THR A 88 -5.03 -0.38 -27.23
N ILE A 89 -4.43 -0.40 -28.42
CA ILE A 89 -3.13 0.21 -28.69
C ILE A 89 -3.17 1.74 -28.51
N ASP A 90 -4.32 2.36 -28.79
CA ASP A 90 -4.50 3.82 -28.84
C ASP A 90 -5.00 4.42 -27.50
N ASN A 91 -5.04 3.64 -26.41
CA ASN A 91 -5.59 4.05 -25.11
C ASN A 91 -7.03 4.60 -25.21
N THR A 92 -7.87 4.01 -26.04
CA THR A 92 -9.27 4.37 -26.17
C THR A 92 -10.00 4.16 -24.85
N ALA A 93 -10.87 5.09 -24.46
CA ALA A 93 -11.71 4.95 -23.27
C ALA A 93 -12.68 3.76 -23.43
N LEU A 94 -12.75 2.93 -22.41
CA LEU A 94 -13.64 1.77 -22.37
C LEU A 94 -14.88 2.08 -21.51
N THR A 95 -16.00 1.46 -21.85
CA THR A 95 -17.20 1.52 -21.02
C THR A 95 -17.10 0.46 -19.94
N TYR A 96 -17.38 0.84 -18.69
CA TYR A 96 -17.23 -0.03 -17.53
C TYR A 96 -18.24 0.31 -16.43
N ASN A 97 -18.52 -0.67 -15.58
CA ASN A 97 -19.25 -0.52 -14.33
C ASN A 97 -18.27 -0.66 -13.15
N VAL A 98 -18.59 -0.02 -12.03
CA VAL A 98 -17.82 -0.13 -10.78
C VAL A 98 -18.73 -0.61 -9.68
N PHE A 99 -18.30 -1.67 -9.00
CA PHE A 99 -19.00 -2.25 -7.86
C PHE A 99 -18.10 -2.26 -6.62
N GLY A 100 -18.69 -2.54 -5.46
CA GLY A 100 -17.99 -2.67 -4.19
C GLY A 100 -17.99 -1.38 -3.36
N LEU A 101 -17.53 -1.50 -2.14
CA LEU A 101 -17.44 -0.41 -1.14
C LEU A 101 -16.01 0.16 -1.15
N ASP A 102 -15.19 -0.22 -0.18
CA ASP A 102 -13.79 0.19 -0.08
C ASP A 102 -12.90 -0.54 -1.09
N ASP A 103 -13.16 -1.83 -1.31
CA ASP A 103 -12.55 -2.60 -2.37
C ASP A 103 -13.46 -2.56 -3.60
N LYS A 104 -12.91 -2.13 -4.74
CA LYS A 104 -13.67 -1.93 -5.97
C LYS A 104 -13.42 -3.04 -6.97
N ILE A 105 -14.47 -3.39 -7.67
CA ILE A 105 -14.47 -4.32 -8.80
C ILE A 105 -14.86 -3.54 -10.04
N VAL A 106 -14.12 -3.70 -11.10
CA VAL A 106 -14.40 -3.12 -12.42
C VAL A 106 -14.86 -4.21 -13.35
N GLU A 107 -16.04 -4.03 -13.94
CA GLU A 107 -16.58 -4.87 -15.00
C GLU A 107 -16.49 -4.11 -16.33
N LEU A 108 -15.84 -4.69 -17.31
CA LEU A 108 -15.79 -4.11 -18.66
C LEU A 108 -16.99 -4.55 -19.50
N ILE A 109 -17.56 -3.61 -20.23
CA ILE A 109 -18.62 -3.91 -21.20
C ILE A 109 -17.95 -4.26 -22.54
N GLY A 110 -17.60 -5.53 -22.71
CA GLY A 110 -16.92 -6.06 -23.89
C GLY A 110 -15.51 -6.59 -23.60
N GLU A 111 -14.90 -7.16 -24.64
CA GLU A 111 -13.51 -7.64 -24.59
C GLU A 111 -12.55 -6.51 -24.90
N ALA A 112 -11.41 -6.49 -24.21
CA ALA A 112 -10.39 -5.50 -24.44
C ALA A 112 -8.97 -6.07 -24.21
N VAL A 113 -8.01 -5.45 -24.90
CA VAL A 113 -6.57 -5.73 -24.74
C VAL A 113 -5.84 -4.49 -24.26
N ASN A 114 -4.67 -4.67 -23.66
CA ASN A 114 -3.85 -3.56 -23.11
C ASN A 114 -4.63 -2.66 -22.15
N VAL A 115 -5.46 -3.26 -21.30
CA VAL A 115 -6.33 -2.52 -20.39
C VAL A 115 -5.50 -1.85 -19.30
N LYS A 116 -5.73 -0.55 -19.11
CA LYS A 116 -5.14 0.27 -18.04
C LYS A 116 -6.25 0.87 -17.20
N ILE A 117 -6.27 0.55 -15.93
CA ILE A 117 -7.19 1.10 -14.94
C ILE A 117 -6.38 2.10 -14.11
N ASN A 118 -6.70 3.39 -14.26
CA ASN A 118 -6.15 4.44 -13.42
C ASN A 118 -7.10 4.73 -12.27
N TYR A 119 -6.58 4.70 -11.05
CA TYR A 119 -7.38 4.85 -9.85
C TYR A 119 -6.61 5.53 -8.73
N THR A 120 -7.34 6.04 -7.75
CA THR A 120 -6.80 6.60 -6.52
C THR A 120 -7.19 5.74 -5.34
N THR A 121 -6.28 5.60 -4.39
CA THR A 121 -6.53 4.97 -3.09
C THR A 121 -6.78 6.05 -2.04
N ALA A 122 -7.61 5.74 -1.04
CA ALA A 122 -7.92 6.68 0.05
C ALA A 122 -6.82 6.72 1.12
N GLY A 123 -6.07 5.64 1.23
CA GLY A 123 -5.19 5.40 2.37
C GLY A 123 -5.99 4.96 3.61
N MET A 124 -5.25 4.59 4.66
CA MET A 124 -5.83 4.15 5.94
C MET A 124 -5.16 4.90 7.09
N ASN A 125 -5.96 5.44 8.00
CA ASN A 125 -5.45 6.13 9.19
C ASN A 125 -6.14 5.58 10.44
N ASP A 126 -5.60 4.48 10.95
CA ASP A 126 -6.14 3.75 12.09
C ASP A 126 -5.10 3.65 13.23
N GLY A 127 -5.58 3.62 14.48
CA GLY A 127 -4.72 3.58 15.66
C GLY A 127 -3.86 2.30 15.74
N LEU A 128 -4.41 1.15 15.33
CA LEU A 128 -3.67 -0.11 15.31
C LEU A 128 -2.59 -0.12 14.24
N LEU A 129 -2.86 0.45 13.05
CA LEU A 129 -1.84 0.62 12.02
C LEU A 129 -0.70 1.52 12.48
N LYS A 130 -1.01 2.63 13.17
CA LYS A 130 0.01 3.49 13.77
C LYS A 130 0.88 2.71 14.76
N GLN A 131 0.25 1.90 15.61
CA GLN A 131 0.97 1.07 16.58
C GLN A 131 1.88 0.05 15.88
N ALA A 132 1.40 -0.61 14.83
CA ALA A 132 2.22 -1.55 14.05
C ALA A 132 3.43 -0.85 13.41
N LEU A 133 3.24 0.33 12.81
CA LEU A 133 4.33 1.11 12.23
C LEU A 133 5.34 1.57 13.30
N LEU A 134 4.89 2.02 14.47
CA LEU A 134 5.78 2.39 15.57
C LEU A 134 6.65 1.21 16.04
N MET A 135 6.07 0.00 16.15
CA MET A 135 6.80 -1.22 16.47
C MET A 135 7.85 -1.55 15.39
N MET A 136 7.49 -1.42 14.11
CA MET A 136 8.42 -1.67 13.00
C MET A 136 9.58 -0.67 13.02
N VAL A 137 9.28 0.62 13.17
CA VAL A 137 10.32 1.67 13.21
C VAL A 137 11.24 1.48 14.43
N SER A 138 10.68 1.12 15.62
CA SER A 138 11.49 0.80 16.79
C SER A 138 12.45 -0.34 16.51
N THR A 139 11.97 -1.42 15.85
CA THR A 139 12.83 -2.55 15.48
C THR A 139 13.92 -2.13 14.49
N TYR A 140 13.63 -1.28 13.51
CA TYR A 140 14.63 -0.76 12.57
C TYR A 140 15.64 0.16 13.25
N TYR A 141 15.20 0.94 14.24
CA TYR A 141 16.07 1.84 15.01
C TYR A 141 17.04 1.07 15.90
N ASP A 142 16.57 0.02 16.58
CA ASP A 142 17.37 -0.82 17.46
C ASP A 142 18.34 -1.72 16.67
N ASN A 143 17.93 -2.18 15.48
CA ASN A 143 18.70 -3.09 14.62
C ASN A 143 19.11 -2.40 13.32
N ARG A 144 20.05 -1.43 13.42
CA ARG A 144 20.55 -0.66 12.26
C ARG A 144 21.40 -1.49 11.29
N THR A 145 21.76 -2.71 11.66
CA THR A 145 22.56 -3.64 10.85
C THR A 145 21.84 -4.97 10.73
N ASP A 146 21.91 -5.61 9.56
CA ASP A 146 21.30 -6.94 9.30
C ASP A 146 21.90 -8.06 10.16
N TYR A 147 22.94 -7.78 10.92
CA TYR A 147 23.66 -8.77 11.70
C TYR A 147 23.40 -8.57 13.20
N VAL A 148 22.50 -9.38 13.74
CA VAL A 148 22.36 -9.58 15.21
C VAL A 148 22.80 -11.00 15.49
N THR A 149 23.84 -11.14 16.34
CA THR A 149 24.39 -12.44 16.71
C THR A 149 23.31 -13.30 17.39
N GLY A 150 22.84 -14.34 16.71
CA GLY A 150 21.95 -15.35 17.28
C GLY A 150 20.44 -15.15 17.06
N THR A 151 19.99 -14.18 16.27
CA THR A 151 18.58 -13.99 15.97
C THR A 151 18.35 -13.72 14.48
N ILE A 152 17.39 -14.42 13.86
CA ILE A 152 16.95 -14.12 12.51
C ILE A 152 16.08 -12.86 12.58
N VAL A 153 16.51 -11.76 11.97
CA VAL A 153 15.70 -10.55 11.83
C VAL A 153 14.67 -10.81 10.74
N GLN A 154 13.38 -10.76 11.10
CA GLN A 154 12.30 -10.83 10.13
C GLN A 154 12.05 -9.43 9.56
N ASP A 155 11.70 -9.35 8.27
CA ASP A 155 11.36 -8.10 7.58
C ASP A 155 10.24 -7.33 8.29
N VAL A 156 9.30 -8.06 8.91
CA VAL A 156 8.21 -7.50 9.71
C VAL A 156 8.20 -8.19 11.07
N PRO A 157 8.33 -7.44 12.19
CA PRO A 157 8.26 -8.00 13.54
C PRO A 157 6.97 -8.78 13.75
N SER A 158 7.01 -9.92 14.43
CA SER A 158 5.85 -10.81 14.63
C SER A 158 4.66 -10.12 15.31
N SER A 159 4.92 -9.17 16.23
CA SER A 159 3.88 -8.36 16.89
C SER A 159 3.19 -7.40 15.92
N ALA A 160 3.95 -6.69 15.08
CA ALA A 160 3.41 -5.84 14.02
C ALA A 160 2.67 -6.68 12.97
N GLN A 161 3.22 -7.83 12.59
CA GLN A 161 2.61 -8.77 11.64
C GLN A 161 1.23 -9.26 12.10
N SER A 162 1.07 -9.54 13.40
CA SER A 162 -0.23 -9.94 13.97
C SER A 162 -1.30 -8.86 13.76
N ILE A 163 -0.94 -7.59 13.91
CA ILE A 163 -1.85 -6.45 13.66
C ILE A 163 -2.14 -6.35 12.16
N LEU A 164 -1.09 -6.34 11.32
CA LEU A 164 -1.21 -6.15 9.88
C LEU A 164 -2.02 -7.26 9.20
N ASN A 165 -2.04 -8.47 9.73
CA ASN A 165 -2.85 -9.57 9.22
C ASN A 165 -4.34 -9.25 9.22
N GLY A 166 -4.83 -8.46 10.20
CA GLY A 166 -6.22 -8.02 10.25
C GLY A 166 -6.63 -7.07 9.12
N TYR A 167 -5.64 -6.43 8.49
CA TYR A 167 -5.85 -5.48 7.38
C TYR A 167 -5.51 -6.06 6.00
N LYS A 168 -4.98 -7.27 5.96
CA LYS A 168 -4.53 -7.89 4.71
C LYS A 168 -5.69 -8.03 3.73
N ALA A 169 -5.47 -7.63 2.48
CA ALA A 169 -6.43 -7.87 1.41
C ALA A 169 -6.57 -9.38 1.20
N MET A 170 -7.78 -9.88 1.43
CA MET A 170 -8.12 -11.25 1.09
C MET A 170 -8.63 -11.27 -0.34
N PHE A 171 -7.79 -11.69 -1.27
CA PHE A 171 -8.25 -12.04 -2.61
C PHE A 171 -8.90 -13.43 -2.52
N VAL A 172 -10.22 -13.47 -2.58
CA VAL A 172 -10.99 -14.70 -2.61
C VAL A 172 -11.11 -15.17 -4.06
#